data_b1665fe9fe2f5455d3c9dfaf0cd05cff
#
_entry.id   b1665fe9fe2f5455d3c9dfaf0cd05cff
#
_cell.length_a   1.000
_cell.length_b   1.000
_cell.length_c   1.000
_cell.angle_alpha   90.00
_cell.angle_beta   90.00
_cell.angle_gamma   90.00
#
_symmetry.space_group_name_H-M   'P 1'
#
loop_
_entity.id
_entity.type
_entity.pdbx_description
1 polymer ?
#
loop_
_entity_poly.entity_id
_entity_poly.type
_entity_poly.pdbx_seq_one_letter_code
_entity_poly.pdbx_strand_id
1 'polypeptide(L)'
;MDKIAEIKKEIEIIDTVDDSNISDLEALCEDIIELNNEGWDTAILMDPLFRILEKNPEFDFGMPGQIVHTLEKYYKKGLEQELFKSLNRKPTFYTLWMLNRIINGTSDSKEKECYLEMLRNILQMEIPDYLKEQTQYLINLYL
;
A
#
# COMPACT_ATOMS: atom_id res chain seq x y z
N MET A 1 21.86 -17.42 6.09
CA MET A 1 20.88 -16.93 5.13
C MET A 1 20.27 -15.64 5.63
N ASP A 2 20.05 -14.70 4.75
CA ASP A 2 19.51 -13.40 5.12
C ASP A 2 18.03 -13.52 5.48
N LYS A 3 17.66 -13.09 6.69
CA LYS A 3 16.30 -13.14 7.20
C LYS A 3 15.34 -12.31 6.32
N ILE A 4 15.80 -11.16 5.83
CA ILE A 4 15.00 -10.28 4.97
C ILE A 4 14.68 -10.98 3.66
N ALA A 5 15.66 -11.65 3.06
CA ALA A 5 15.46 -12.41 1.83
C ALA A 5 14.48 -13.58 2.04
N GLU A 6 14.52 -14.23 3.19
CA GLU A 6 13.59 -15.30 3.52
C GLU A 6 12.15 -14.78 3.64
N ILE A 7 11.96 -13.67 4.34
CA ILE A 7 10.65 -13.04 4.48
C ILE A 7 10.11 -12.65 3.11
N LYS A 8 10.96 -12.07 2.27
CA LYS A 8 10.56 -11.68 0.92
C LYS A 8 10.01 -12.86 0.13
N LYS A 9 10.72 -13.99 0.16
CA LYS A 9 10.28 -15.22 -0.52
C LYS A 9 8.97 -15.73 0.03
N GLU A 10 8.80 -15.73 1.34
CA GLU A 10 7.56 -16.19 1.98
C GLU A 10 6.37 -15.33 1.57
N ILE A 11 6.56 -14.02 1.44
CA ILE A 11 5.50 -13.11 0.97
C ILE A 11 5.22 -13.35 -0.52
N GLU A 12 6.26 -13.48 -1.33
CA GLU A 12 6.12 -13.62 -2.78
C GLU A 12 5.37 -14.87 -3.21
N ILE A 13 5.42 -15.94 -2.42
CA ILE A 13 4.70 -17.18 -2.75
C ILE A 13 3.21 -17.10 -2.41
N ILE A 14 2.77 -16.08 -1.68
CA ILE A 14 1.36 -15.91 -1.35
C ILE A 14 0.65 -15.26 -2.54
N ASP A 15 -0.31 -15.97 -3.13
CA ASP A 15 -1.17 -15.41 -4.18
C ASP A 15 -2.52 -15.01 -3.60
N THR A 16 -3.29 -15.99 -3.13
CA THR A 16 -4.62 -15.75 -2.58
C THR A 16 -4.53 -15.67 -1.07
N VAL A 17 -5.05 -14.58 -0.52
CA VAL A 17 -5.18 -14.41 0.93
C VAL A 17 -6.59 -14.81 1.34
N ASP A 18 -6.70 -15.62 2.38
CA ASP A 18 -7.98 -16.05 2.94
C ASP A 18 -7.82 -16.26 4.45
N ASP A 19 -8.89 -16.73 5.09
CA ASP A 19 -8.88 -16.93 6.55
C ASP A 19 -7.86 -17.98 7.00
N SER A 20 -7.40 -18.85 6.09
CA SER A 20 -6.44 -19.89 6.44
C SER A 20 -5.00 -19.39 6.51
N ASN A 21 -4.65 -18.31 5.82
CA ASN A 21 -3.25 -17.81 5.76
C ASN A 21 -3.06 -16.37 6.23
N ILE A 22 -4.14 -15.65 6.51
CA ILE A 22 -4.00 -14.24 6.93
C ILE A 22 -3.17 -14.10 8.20
N SER A 23 -3.27 -15.02 9.15
CA SER A 23 -2.49 -14.99 10.38
C SER A 23 -0.99 -15.11 10.11
N ASP A 24 -0.62 -15.98 9.15
CA ASP A 24 0.78 -16.15 8.76
C ASP A 24 1.33 -14.87 8.13
N LEU A 25 0.54 -14.23 7.29
CA LEU A 25 0.91 -12.98 6.66
C LEU A 25 1.07 -11.86 7.70
N GLU A 26 0.17 -11.79 8.66
CA GLU A 26 0.25 -10.81 9.75
C GLU A 26 1.50 -11.03 10.61
N ALA A 27 1.86 -12.29 10.86
CA ALA A 27 3.08 -12.63 11.59
C ALA A 27 4.34 -12.17 10.82
N LEU A 28 4.35 -12.32 9.50
CA LEU A 28 5.45 -11.82 8.67
C LEU A 28 5.56 -10.30 8.76
N CYS A 29 4.43 -9.60 8.78
CA CYS A 29 4.40 -8.15 8.94
C CYS A 29 4.97 -7.73 10.30
N GLU A 30 4.66 -8.43 11.37
CA GLU A 30 5.22 -8.17 12.69
C GLU A 30 6.73 -8.37 12.69
N ASP A 31 7.24 -9.40 12.02
CA ASP A 31 8.68 -9.63 11.88
C ASP A 31 9.35 -8.46 11.15
N ILE A 32 8.71 -7.93 10.12
CA ILE A 32 9.23 -6.76 9.38
C ILE A 32 9.33 -5.55 10.29
N ILE A 33 8.31 -5.27 11.08
CA ILE A 33 8.29 -4.13 12.00
C ILE A 33 9.41 -4.29 13.03
N GLU A 34 9.59 -5.50 13.55
CA GLU A 34 10.62 -5.79 14.52
C GLU A 34 12.02 -5.55 13.95
N LEU A 35 12.28 -6.02 12.73
CA LEU A 35 13.54 -5.78 12.03
C LEU A 35 13.78 -4.30 11.77
N ASN A 36 12.75 -3.56 11.38
CA ASN A 36 12.84 -2.10 11.23
C ASN A 36 13.23 -1.43 12.55
N ASN A 37 12.64 -1.84 13.65
CA ASN A 37 12.91 -1.27 14.96
C ASN A 37 14.35 -1.57 15.41
N GLU A 38 14.92 -2.69 14.93
CA GLU A 38 16.31 -3.05 15.20
C GLU A 38 17.30 -2.32 14.28
N GLY A 39 16.82 -1.54 13.32
CA GLY A 39 17.66 -0.74 12.43
C GLY A 39 18.05 -1.41 11.12
N TRP A 40 17.44 -2.57 10.79
CA TRP A 40 17.69 -3.23 9.50
C TRP A 40 17.00 -2.49 8.36
N ASP A 41 17.64 -2.48 7.19
CA ASP A 41 17.02 -1.94 5.97
C ASP A 41 16.10 -3.00 5.37
N THR A 42 14.80 -2.77 5.52
CA THR A 42 13.76 -3.69 5.05
C THR A 42 12.97 -3.13 3.86
N ALA A 43 13.48 -2.09 3.20
CA ALA A 43 12.75 -1.39 2.13
C ALA A 43 12.34 -2.31 0.97
N ILE A 44 13.13 -3.35 0.68
CA ILE A 44 12.80 -4.29 -0.40
C ILE A 44 11.53 -5.10 -0.12
N LEU A 45 11.04 -5.08 1.10
CA LEU A 45 9.83 -5.82 1.48
C LEU A 45 8.54 -5.05 1.15
N MET A 46 8.63 -3.76 0.81
CA MET A 46 7.45 -3.00 0.42
C MET A 46 6.81 -3.53 -0.85
N ASP A 47 7.60 -3.78 -1.89
CA ASP A 47 7.05 -4.23 -3.18
C ASP A 47 6.22 -5.51 -3.05
N PRO A 48 6.70 -6.59 -2.43
CA PRO A 48 5.89 -7.79 -2.31
C PRO A 48 4.63 -7.59 -1.48
N LEU A 49 4.64 -6.69 -0.49
CA LEU A 49 3.43 -6.37 0.29
C LEU A 49 2.40 -5.65 -0.57
N PHE A 50 2.81 -4.68 -1.38
CA PHE A 50 1.91 -4.03 -2.32
C PHE A 50 1.31 -5.02 -3.32
N ARG A 51 2.12 -5.99 -3.77
CA ARG A 51 1.65 -7.02 -4.71
C ARG A 51 0.53 -7.86 -4.11
N ILE A 52 0.59 -8.14 -2.80
CA ILE A 52 -0.48 -8.87 -2.12
C ILE A 52 -1.79 -8.09 -2.19
N LEU A 53 -1.76 -6.79 -1.93
CA LEU A 53 -2.95 -5.94 -2.04
C LEU A 53 -3.51 -5.96 -3.46
N GLU A 54 -2.63 -5.91 -4.46
CA GLU A 54 -3.02 -5.92 -5.88
C GLU A 54 -3.65 -7.25 -6.29
N LYS A 55 -3.17 -8.37 -5.76
CA LYS A 55 -3.69 -9.70 -6.06
C LYS A 55 -5.00 -10.01 -5.35
N ASN A 56 -5.27 -9.31 -4.26
CA ASN A 56 -6.44 -9.58 -3.40
C ASN A 56 -7.23 -8.31 -3.14
N PRO A 57 -7.72 -7.63 -4.19
CA PRO A 57 -8.33 -6.32 -4.04
C PRO A 57 -9.66 -6.33 -3.27
N GLU A 58 -10.31 -7.48 -3.17
CA GLU A 58 -11.60 -7.60 -2.49
C GLU A 58 -11.51 -8.21 -1.10
N PHE A 59 -10.31 -8.66 -0.69
CA PHE A 59 -10.13 -9.21 0.65
C PHE A 59 -10.15 -8.10 1.69
N ASP A 60 -10.84 -8.34 2.81
CA ASP A 60 -10.89 -7.38 3.91
C ASP A 60 -9.66 -7.56 4.81
N PHE A 61 -8.66 -6.72 4.59
CA PHE A 61 -7.42 -6.71 5.38
C PHE A 61 -7.56 -5.96 6.70
N GLY A 62 -8.70 -5.32 6.92
CA GLY A 62 -8.93 -4.47 8.07
C GLY A 62 -8.96 -2.99 7.68
N MET A 63 -9.06 -2.12 8.67
CA MET A 63 -9.15 -0.69 8.42
C MET A 63 -8.26 0.06 9.41
N PRO A 64 -6.95 0.21 9.09
CA PRO A 64 -6.29 -0.06 7.80
C PRO A 64 -5.79 -1.50 7.61
N GLY A 65 -5.67 -2.30 8.67
CA GLY A 65 -5.13 -3.64 8.62
C GLY A 65 -3.60 -3.67 8.76
N GLN A 66 -3.06 -4.88 8.98
CA GLN A 66 -1.66 -5.07 9.32
C GLN A 66 -0.72 -4.73 8.16
N ILE A 67 -1.12 -5.06 6.91
CA ILE A 67 -0.27 -4.78 5.74
C ILE A 67 -0.09 -3.27 5.57
N VAL A 68 -1.19 -2.53 5.57
CA VAL A 68 -1.14 -1.06 5.42
C VAL A 68 -0.37 -0.45 6.57
N HIS A 69 -0.61 -0.91 7.80
CA HIS A 69 0.10 -0.42 8.97
C HIS A 69 1.62 -0.61 8.82
N THR A 70 2.05 -1.78 8.34
CA THR A 70 3.45 -2.08 8.10
C THR A 70 4.03 -1.17 7.01
N LEU A 71 3.32 -1.01 5.90
CA LEU A 71 3.76 -0.15 4.80
C LEU A 71 3.88 1.32 5.24
N GLU A 72 2.97 1.79 6.07
CA GLU A 72 3.00 3.19 6.51
C GLU A 72 4.19 3.51 7.41
N LYS A 73 4.91 2.52 7.93
CA LYS A 73 6.17 2.73 8.65
C LYS A 73 7.25 3.34 7.76
N TYR A 74 7.10 3.20 6.43
CA TYR A 74 8.07 3.74 5.47
C TYR A 74 7.69 5.13 4.97
N TYR A 75 6.73 5.81 5.58
CA TYR A 75 6.33 7.16 5.21
C TYR A 75 7.57 8.08 5.19
N LYS A 76 7.79 8.77 4.07
CA LYS A 76 8.97 9.60 3.79
C LYS A 76 10.28 8.80 3.74
N LYS A 77 10.20 7.48 3.67
CA LYS A 77 11.35 6.58 3.58
C LYS A 77 11.21 5.62 2.39
N GLY A 78 10.60 6.09 1.31
CA GLY A 78 10.40 5.32 0.10
C GLY A 78 8.98 4.81 -0.12
N LEU A 79 8.08 4.99 0.85
CA LEU A 79 6.69 4.55 0.72
C LEU A 79 6.03 5.18 -0.51
N GLU A 80 6.21 6.48 -0.71
CA GLU A 80 5.54 7.24 -1.76
C GLU A 80 5.85 6.67 -3.15
N GLN A 81 7.12 6.39 -3.41
CA GLN A 81 7.55 5.83 -4.69
C GLN A 81 6.94 4.45 -4.95
N GLU A 82 6.96 3.59 -3.94
CA GLU A 82 6.41 2.23 -4.07
C GLU A 82 4.88 2.25 -4.18
N LEU A 83 4.24 3.14 -3.45
CA LEU A 83 2.79 3.34 -3.56
C LEU A 83 2.41 3.80 -4.98
N PHE A 84 3.16 4.74 -5.55
CA PHE A 84 2.88 5.25 -6.89
C PHE A 84 3.03 4.15 -7.93
N LYS A 85 4.05 3.31 -7.81
CA LYS A 85 4.20 2.15 -8.69
C LYS A 85 3.01 1.21 -8.59
N SER A 86 2.55 0.94 -7.37
CA SER A 86 1.40 0.07 -7.14
C SER A 86 0.13 0.66 -7.76
N LEU A 87 -0.11 1.95 -7.56
CA LEU A 87 -1.28 2.64 -8.13
C LEU A 87 -1.25 2.61 -9.66
N ASN A 88 -0.06 2.73 -10.26
CA ASN A 88 0.08 2.64 -11.72
C ASN A 88 -0.16 1.22 -12.24
N ARG A 89 0.21 0.20 -11.46
CA ARG A 89 -0.03 -1.19 -11.85
C ARG A 89 -1.49 -1.59 -11.70
N LYS A 90 -2.04 -1.34 -10.52
CA LYS A 90 -3.42 -1.73 -10.19
C LYS A 90 -3.90 -0.99 -8.95
N PRO A 91 -4.67 0.08 -9.11
CA PRO A 91 -5.26 0.76 -7.96
C PRO A 91 -6.17 -0.18 -7.17
N THR A 92 -6.16 -0.07 -5.85
CA THR A 92 -7.03 -0.82 -4.95
C THR A 92 -7.64 0.12 -3.93
N PHE A 93 -8.66 -0.34 -3.22
CA PHE A 93 -9.26 0.43 -2.13
C PHE A 93 -8.19 0.91 -1.13
N TYR A 94 -7.28 -0.01 -0.75
CA TYR A 94 -6.26 0.30 0.26
C TYR A 94 -5.21 1.29 -0.23
N THR A 95 -4.75 1.14 -1.47
CA THR A 95 -3.72 2.05 -1.99
C THR A 95 -4.29 3.45 -2.26
N LEU A 96 -5.53 3.56 -2.68
CA LEU A 96 -6.22 4.85 -2.79
C LEU A 96 -6.38 5.51 -1.42
N TRP A 97 -6.74 4.73 -0.41
CA TRP A 97 -6.88 5.23 0.96
C TRP A 97 -5.53 5.72 1.50
N MET A 98 -4.45 4.99 1.21
CA MET A 98 -3.09 5.38 1.59
C MET A 98 -2.68 6.70 0.91
N LEU A 99 -3.00 6.86 -0.36
CA LEU A 99 -2.72 8.10 -1.10
C LEU A 99 -3.45 9.27 -0.45
N ASN A 100 -4.71 9.08 -0.07
CA ASN A 100 -5.48 10.12 0.63
C ASN A 100 -4.80 10.54 1.94
N ARG A 101 -4.28 9.58 2.70
CA ARG A 101 -3.58 9.90 3.95
C ARG A 101 -2.32 10.71 3.69
N ILE A 102 -1.59 10.40 2.62
CA ILE A 102 -0.40 11.17 2.22
C ILE A 102 -0.80 12.61 1.86
N ILE A 103 -1.88 12.78 1.10
CA ILE A 103 -2.37 14.12 0.73
C ILE A 103 -2.72 14.91 1.98
N ASN A 104 -3.43 14.30 2.93
CA ASN A 104 -3.81 14.96 4.18
C ASN A 104 -2.60 15.37 5.02
N GLY A 105 -1.52 14.60 4.97
CA GLY A 105 -0.30 14.86 5.73
C GLY A 105 0.68 15.80 5.04
N THR A 106 0.38 16.22 3.81
CA THR A 106 1.29 17.04 3.00
C THR A 106 0.95 18.51 3.16
N SER A 107 1.93 19.31 3.58
CA SER A 107 1.77 20.77 3.73
C SER A 107 2.26 21.55 2.48
N ASP A 108 3.09 20.92 1.66
CA ASP A 108 3.63 21.54 0.45
C ASP A 108 2.55 21.52 -0.65
N SER A 109 2.18 22.71 -1.14
CA SER A 109 1.10 22.83 -2.13
C SER A 109 1.45 22.21 -3.48
N LYS A 110 2.73 22.20 -3.85
CA LYS A 110 3.17 21.59 -5.13
C LYS A 110 3.09 20.07 -5.06
N GLU A 111 3.54 19.48 -3.96
CA GLU A 111 3.43 18.04 -3.75
C GLU A 111 1.97 17.62 -3.71
N LYS A 112 1.16 18.39 -3.00
CA LYS A 112 -0.28 18.12 -2.89
C LYS A 112 -0.94 18.10 -4.26
N GLU A 113 -0.62 19.09 -5.11
CA GLU A 113 -1.16 19.15 -6.48
C GLU A 113 -0.70 17.96 -7.33
N CYS A 114 0.54 17.50 -7.16
CA CYS A 114 1.02 16.31 -7.86
C CYS A 114 0.21 15.06 -7.46
N TYR A 115 -0.10 14.92 -6.19
CA TYR A 115 -0.89 13.79 -5.70
C TYR A 115 -2.35 13.87 -6.19
N LEU A 116 -2.93 15.08 -6.24
CA LEU A 116 -4.27 15.29 -6.76
C LEU A 116 -4.34 14.95 -8.25
N GLU A 117 -3.31 15.33 -9.01
CA GLU A 117 -3.21 14.98 -10.43
C GLU A 117 -3.16 13.47 -10.62
N MET A 118 -2.48 12.77 -9.71
CA MET A 118 -2.45 11.32 -9.68
C MET A 118 -3.85 10.73 -9.55
N LEU A 119 -4.66 11.27 -8.63
CA LEU A 119 -6.06 10.84 -8.48
C LEU A 119 -6.85 11.05 -9.76
N ARG A 120 -6.66 12.19 -10.43
CA ARG A 120 -7.34 12.49 -11.70
C ARG A 120 -6.96 11.48 -12.77
N ASN A 121 -5.67 11.12 -12.83
CA ASN A 121 -5.18 10.12 -13.78
C ASN A 121 -5.76 8.73 -13.49
N ILE A 122 -5.85 8.35 -12.22
CA ILE A 122 -6.44 7.07 -11.82
C ILE A 122 -7.91 7.02 -12.25
N LEU A 123 -8.64 8.13 -12.14
CA LEU A 123 -10.03 8.19 -12.56
C LEU A 123 -10.21 7.86 -14.04
N GLN A 124 -9.20 8.11 -14.87
CA GLN A 124 -9.22 7.82 -16.30
C GLN A 124 -8.78 6.40 -16.66
N MET A 125 -8.31 5.63 -15.67
CA MET A 125 -7.89 4.24 -15.90
C MET A 125 -9.11 3.32 -16.01
N GLU A 126 -8.90 2.15 -16.63
CA GLU A 126 -9.92 1.10 -16.62
C GLU A 126 -9.91 0.40 -15.28
N ILE A 127 -10.78 0.84 -14.38
CA ILE A 127 -10.91 0.32 -13.03
C ILE A 127 -12.38 0.04 -12.73
N PRO A 128 -12.67 -0.84 -11.76
CA PRO A 128 -14.05 -1.11 -11.36
C PRO A 128 -14.78 0.16 -10.90
N ASP A 129 -16.08 0.17 -11.06
CA ASP A 129 -16.90 1.35 -10.72
C ASP A 129 -16.75 1.78 -9.28
N TYR A 130 -16.63 0.83 -8.34
CA TYR A 130 -16.47 1.20 -6.92
C TYR A 130 -15.16 1.97 -6.67
N LEU A 131 -14.10 1.69 -7.44
CA LEU A 131 -12.85 2.45 -7.35
C LEU A 131 -12.97 3.81 -8.00
N LYS A 132 -13.74 3.91 -9.09
CA LYS A 132 -14.04 5.21 -9.71
C LYS A 132 -14.79 6.12 -8.73
N GLU A 133 -15.79 5.57 -8.06
CA GLU A 133 -16.56 6.29 -7.04
C GLU A 133 -15.67 6.74 -5.89
N GLN A 134 -14.82 5.85 -5.39
CA GLN A 134 -13.86 6.17 -4.33
C GLN A 134 -12.91 7.28 -4.78
N THR A 135 -12.35 7.16 -5.98
CA THR A 135 -11.40 8.14 -6.53
C THR A 135 -12.06 9.51 -6.67
N GLN A 136 -13.28 9.54 -7.21
CA GLN A 136 -14.01 10.80 -7.36
C GLN A 136 -14.35 11.42 -6.00
N TYR A 137 -14.73 10.59 -5.03
CA TYR A 137 -14.97 11.05 -3.66
C TYR A 137 -13.72 11.71 -3.08
N LEU A 138 -12.56 11.08 -3.25
CA LEU A 138 -11.30 11.61 -2.74
C LEU A 138 -10.93 12.94 -3.42
N ILE A 139 -11.11 13.04 -4.75
CA ILE A 139 -10.88 14.29 -5.47
C ILE A 139 -11.75 15.40 -4.90
N ASN A 140 -13.03 15.10 -4.66
CA ASN A 140 -13.99 16.09 -4.18
C ASN A 140 -13.64 16.63 -2.79
N LEU A 141 -12.92 15.87 -1.98
CA LEU A 141 -12.48 16.33 -0.67
C LEU A 141 -11.56 17.56 -0.74
N TYR A 142 -10.89 17.75 -1.88
CA TYR A 142 -9.85 18.78 -2.05
C TYR A 142 -10.21 19.86 -3.07
N LEU A 143 -11.45 19.89 -3.51
CA LEU A 143 -11.95 20.94 -4.40
C LEU A 143 -12.23 22.24 -3.66
#